data_6eed820c50b700555fa56a059b915ab0
#
_entry.id   6eed820c50b700555fa56a059b915ab0
#
_cell.length_a   1.000
_cell.length_b   1.000
_cell.length_c   1.000
_cell.angle_alpha   90.00
_cell.angle_beta   90.00
_cell.angle_gamma   90.00
#
_symmetry.space_group_name_H-M   'P 1'
#
loop_
_entity.id
_entity.type
_entity.pdbx_description
1 polymer ?
#
loop_
_entity_poly.entity_id
_entity_poly.type
_entity_poly.pdbx_seq_one_letter_code
_entity_poly.pdbx_strand_id
1 'polypeptide(L)'
;LEEAGLSKMGDRGPIDKFRNRIMWPIKDISGDIVGFGARKLASDEEDQGPKYLNTSETPIYKKSQVLYGLDMAKKDIAKNRQVVVVEGYTDVMACHLAGITTAVATCGTAFGDDHIRIIRRLLMDADTFRGEVIFTFDGDAAGQKAAMKAFGDDQKFVTQTFVAVEPDGLDPCDLRQHKGDLALRDLIAKRVPLFEFAIRTELKKHNLDTAEGRVNAL
;
A
#
# COMPACT_ATOMS: atom_id res chain seq x y z
N LEU A 1 -8.54 15.80 -22.84
CA LEU A 1 -9.14 15.01 -21.74
C LEU A 1 -8.82 13.52 -21.88
N GLU A 2 -8.83 12.98 -23.11
CA GLU A 2 -8.51 11.59 -23.38
C GLU A 2 -7.05 11.27 -23.06
N GLU A 3 -6.11 12.09 -23.52
CA GLU A 3 -4.69 11.96 -23.23
C GLU A 3 -4.38 12.06 -21.72
N ALA A 4 -5.16 12.85 -20.98
CA ALA A 4 -5.09 12.94 -19.53
C ALA A 4 -5.81 11.79 -18.80
N GLY A 5 -6.41 10.84 -19.53
CA GLY A 5 -7.12 9.70 -18.96
C GLY A 5 -8.42 10.05 -18.24
N LEU A 6 -9.04 11.21 -18.53
CA LEU A 6 -10.30 11.67 -17.92
C LEU A 6 -11.51 11.28 -18.76
N SER A 7 -11.34 11.08 -20.05
CA SER A 7 -12.37 10.62 -20.98
C SER A 7 -11.88 9.40 -21.76
N LYS A 8 -12.81 8.72 -22.40
CA LYS A 8 -12.55 7.67 -23.40
C LYS A 8 -13.49 7.85 -24.58
N MET A 9 -13.07 7.39 -25.75
CA MET A 9 -13.95 7.37 -26.92
C MET A 9 -15.02 6.28 -26.74
N GLY A 10 -16.27 6.65 -26.87
CA GLY A 10 -17.42 5.77 -26.97
C GLY A 10 -18.01 5.79 -28.37
N ASP A 11 -19.03 4.96 -28.63
CA ASP A 11 -19.64 4.82 -29.96
C ASP A 11 -20.27 6.12 -30.51
N ARG A 12 -20.70 7.02 -29.63
CA ARG A 12 -21.33 8.30 -29.95
C ARG A 12 -20.46 9.52 -29.66
N GLY A 13 -19.19 9.34 -29.40
CA GLY A 13 -18.23 10.39 -29.05
C GLY A 13 -17.60 10.23 -27.69
N PRO A 14 -16.82 11.23 -27.22
CA PRO A 14 -16.12 11.15 -25.94
C PRO A 14 -17.09 11.02 -24.77
N ILE A 15 -16.78 10.14 -23.83
CA ILE A 15 -17.53 9.95 -22.59
C ILE A 15 -16.59 10.05 -21.39
N ASP A 16 -17.10 10.57 -20.28
CA ASP A 16 -16.35 10.62 -19.04
C ASP A 16 -15.97 9.23 -18.55
N LYS A 17 -14.71 9.07 -18.14
CA LYS A 17 -14.20 7.81 -17.60
C LYS A 17 -14.72 7.55 -16.18
N PHE A 18 -14.79 8.58 -15.36
CA PHE A 18 -15.16 8.48 -13.94
C PHE A 18 -16.60 8.95 -13.73
N ARG A 19 -17.57 8.06 -13.90
CA ARG A 19 -18.98 8.37 -13.74
C ARG A 19 -19.52 7.80 -12.44
N ASN A 20 -20.27 8.61 -11.68
CA ASN A 20 -20.89 8.23 -10.40
C ASN A 20 -19.90 7.62 -9.42
N ARG A 21 -18.77 8.31 -9.18
CA ARG A 21 -17.68 7.83 -8.35
C ARG A 21 -17.18 8.93 -7.41
N ILE A 22 -16.78 8.53 -6.21
CA ILE A 22 -15.90 9.35 -5.35
C ILE A 22 -14.51 9.30 -5.96
N MET A 23 -13.85 10.47 -6.04
CA MET A 23 -12.55 10.60 -6.68
C MET A 23 -11.49 11.10 -5.69
N TRP A 24 -10.30 10.51 -5.79
CA TRP A 24 -9.09 10.96 -5.10
C TRP A 24 -8.10 11.49 -6.13
N PRO A 25 -7.67 12.76 -6.05
CA PRO A 25 -6.59 13.26 -6.88
C PRO A 25 -5.29 12.55 -6.48
N ILE A 26 -4.62 11.96 -7.46
CA ILE A 26 -3.30 11.38 -7.30
C ILE A 26 -2.29 12.47 -7.63
N LYS A 27 -1.41 12.76 -6.69
CA LYS A 27 -0.39 13.79 -6.83
C LYS A 27 1.01 13.19 -6.90
N ASP A 28 1.87 13.83 -7.66
CA ASP A 28 3.29 13.54 -7.63
C ASP A 28 3.95 14.08 -6.34
N ILE A 29 5.25 13.85 -6.20
CA ILE A 29 6.02 14.31 -5.04
C ILE A 29 6.05 15.85 -4.91
N SER A 30 5.85 16.60 -6.00
CA SER A 30 5.79 18.08 -6.01
C SER A 30 4.44 18.59 -5.50
N GLY A 31 3.40 17.79 -5.64
CA GLY A 31 2.02 18.12 -5.28
C GLY A 31 1.14 18.40 -6.49
N ASP A 32 1.66 18.22 -7.71
CA ASP A 32 0.90 18.38 -8.94
C ASP A 32 -0.01 17.17 -9.18
N ILE A 33 -1.25 17.41 -9.61
CA ILE A 33 -2.20 16.34 -9.91
C ILE A 33 -1.81 15.67 -11.22
N VAL A 34 -1.46 14.38 -11.16
CA VAL A 34 -1.04 13.57 -12.31
C VAL A 34 -2.09 12.55 -12.74
N GLY A 35 -3.08 12.28 -11.89
CA GLY A 35 -4.14 11.32 -12.16
C GLY A 35 -5.22 11.31 -11.09
N PHE A 36 -6.12 10.34 -11.19
CA PHE A 36 -7.20 10.14 -10.23
C PHE A 36 -7.40 8.66 -9.95
N GLY A 37 -7.66 8.35 -8.68
CA GLY A 37 -8.30 7.12 -8.27
C GLY A 37 -9.78 7.37 -8.00
N ALA A 38 -10.62 6.37 -8.19
CA ALA A 38 -12.03 6.52 -7.96
C ALA A 38 -12.67 5.22 -7.45
N ARG A 39 -13.67 5.36 -6.57
CA ARG A 39 -14.50 4.27 -6.07
C ARG A 39 -15.95 4.51 -6.48
N LYS A 40 -16.62 3.49 -7.02
CA LYS A 40 -18.03 3.58 -7.38
C LYS A 40 -18.92 3.82 -6.14
N LEU A 41 -19.97 4.60 -6.33
CA LEU A 41 -20.99 4.88 -5.32
C LEU A 41 -22.16 3.87 -5.40
N ALA A 42 -22.42 3.40 -6.62
CA ALA A 42 -23.49 2.44 -6.89
C ALA A 42 -23.18 1.05 -6.35
N SER A 43 -24.22 0.26 -6.07
CA SER A 43 -24.11 -1.17 -5.77
C SER A 43 -23.60 -1.96 -6.99
N ASP A 44 -23.20 -3.23 -6.75
CA ASP A 44 -22.76 -4.11 -7.84
C ASP A 44 -23.91 -4.47 -8.81
N GLU A 45 -25.16 -4.38 -8.36
CA GLU A 45 -26.36 -4.60 -9.18
C GLU A 45 -26.62 -3.44 -10.14
N GLU A 46 -26.35 -2.19 -9.70
CA GLU A 46 -26.58 -0.97 -10.48
C GLU A 46 -25.41 -0.62 -11.41
N ASP A 47 -24.19 -0.96 -11.02
CA ASP A 47 -22.97 -0.73 -11.81
C ASP A 47 -22.06 -1.95 -11.71
N GLN A 48 -22.00 -2.77 -12.77
CA GLN A 48 -21.11 -3.93 -12.89
C GLN A 48 -19.63 -3.55 -13.15
N GLY A 49 -19.31 -2.26 -13.23
CA GLY A 49 -17.94 -1.79 -13.37
C GLY A 49 -17.10 -2.07 -12.12
N PRO A 50 -15.78 -1.94 -12.22
CA PRO A 50 -14.88 -2.24 -11.11
C PRO A 50 -15.16 -1.34 -9.90
N LYS A 51 -15.06 -1.89 -8.68
CA LYS A 51 -15.22 -1.16 -7.42
C LYS A 51 -14.26 0.04 -7.36
N TYR A 52 -13.01 -0.15 -7.74
CA TYR A 52 -12.00 0.91 -7.88
C TYR A 52 -11.58 1.06 -9.33
N LEU A 53 -11.39 2.30 -9.76
CA LEU A 53 -10.95 2.66 -11.09
C LEU A 53 -9.88 3.75 -10.99
N ASN A 54 -8.73 3.52 -11.59
CA ASN A 54 -7.64 4.50 -11.63
C ASN A 54 -7.47 5.07 -13.04
N THR A 55 -6.86 6.25 -13.12
CA THR A 55 -6.35 6.78 -14.38
C THR A 55 -5.45 5.73 -15.04
N SER A 56 -5.59 5.54 -16.34
CA SER A 56 -4.68 4.71 -17.13
C SER A 56 -3.29 5.37 -17.18
N GLU A 57 -2.25 4.61 -17.58
CA GLU A 57 -0.94 5.21 -17.86
C GLU A 57 -1.07 6.37 -18.85
N THR A 58 -0.44 7.49 -18.52
CA THR A 58 -0.38 8.70 -19.37
C THR A 58 1.07 9.18 -19.43
N PRO A 59 1.39 10.18 -20.28
CA PRO A 59 2.74 10.76 -20.30
C PRO A 59 3.21 11.30 -18.94
N ILE A 60 2.27 11.76 -18.08
CA ILE A 60 2.57 12.33 -16.75
C ILE A 60 2.23 11.41 -15.58
N TYR A 61 1.56 10.28 -15.82
CA TYR A 61 1.16 9.33 -14.77
C TYR A 61 1.68 7.93 -15.07
N LYS A 62 2.63 7.49 -14.27
CA LYS A 62 3.17 6.12 -14.25
C LYS A 62 2.90 5.50 -12.90
N LYS A 63 2.06 4.47 -12.87
CA LYS A 63 1.62 3.82 -11.62
C LYS A 63 2.79 3.32 -10.76
N SER A 64 3.83 2.79 -11.41
CA SER A 64 5.03 2.30 -10.72
C SER A 64 5.89 3.41 -10.10
N GLN A 65 5.64 4.67 -10.46
CA GLN A 65 6.46 5.82 -10.04
C GLN A 65 5.73 6.76 -9.08
N VAL A 66 4.51 6.41 -8.67
CA VAL A 66 3.68 7.24 -7.81
C VAL A 66 3.23 6.45 -6.59
N LEU A 67 3.39 7.04 -5.42
CA LEU A 67 2.79 6.60 -4.17
C LEU A 67 1.76 7.62 -3.73
N TYR A 68 0.51 7.20 -3.59
CA TYR A 68 -0.57 8.06 -3.11
C TYR A 68 -0.29 8.54 -1.68
N GLY A 69 -0.51 9.81 -1.42
CA GLY A 69 -0.25 10.43 -0.13
C GLY A 69 1.19 10.89 0.09
N LEU A 70 2.10 10.63 -0.86
CA LEU A 70 3.51 10.99 -0.73
C LEU A 70 3.75 12.49 -0.64
N ASP A 71 2.97 13.28 -1.36
CA ASP A 71 3.00 14.75 -1.31
C ASP A 71 2.79 15.28 0.11
N MET A 72 1.93 14.64 0.89
CA MET A 72 1.65 14.95 2.30
C MET A 72 2.69 14.34 3.24
N ALA A 73 3.04 13.08 3.02
CA ALA A 73 3.86 12.28 3.94
C ALA A 73 5.37 12.58 3.87
N LYS A 74 5.89 13.07 2.75
CA LYS A 74 7.33 13.18 2.46
C LYS A 74 8.16 13.86 3.54
N LYS A 75 7.64 14.91 4.19
CA LYS A 75 8.34 15.64 5.25
C LYS A 75 8.46 14.81 6.52
N ASP A 76 7.35 14.15 6.89
CA ASP A 76 7.31 13.32 8.09
C ASP A 76 8.09 12.02 7.90
N ILE A 77 8.07 11.43 6.70
CA ILE A 77 8.92 10.29 6.34
C ILE A 77 10.41 10.66 6.53
N ALA A 78 10.83 11.78 5.96
CA ALA A 78 12.23 12.22 6.09
C ALA A 78 12.63 12.53 7.53
N LYS A 79 11.72 13.16 8.30
CA LYS A 79 11.95 13.53 9.71
C LYS A 79 11.99 12.29 10.62
N ASN A 80 11.00 11.40 10.50
CA ASN A 80 10.83 10.25 11.38
C ASN A 80 11.64 9.04 10.91
N ARG A 81 12.20 9.10 9.70
CA ARG A 81 12.89 7.97 9.07
C ARG A 81 12.03 6.70 9.03
N GLN A 82 10.75 6.87 8.82
CA GLN A 82 9.77 5.80 8.80
C GLN A 82 8.77 6.03 7.68
N VAL A 83 8.39 4.98 6.97
CA VAL A 83 7.29 4.96 6.03
C VAL A 83 6.37 3.79 6.34
N VAL A 84 5.06 4.03 6.30
CA VAL A 84 4.03 2.99 6.38
C VAL A 84 3.41 2.82 5.00
N VAL A 85 3.53 1.63 4.43
CA VAL A 85 2.99 1.29 3.11
C VAL A 85 1.70 0.52 3.30
N VAL A 86 0.60 1.10 2.84
CA VAL A 86 -0.74 0.52 2.87
C VAL A 86 -1.24 0.24 1.44
N GLU A 87 -2.41 -0.39 1.28
CA GLU A 87 -2.89 -0.80 -0.03
C GLU A 87 -3.65 0.30 -0.77
N GLY A 88 -4.56 1.00 -0.10
CA GLY A 88 -5.56 1.85 -0.73
C GLY A 88 -5.63 3.30 -0.24
N TYR A 89 -6.46 4.08 -0.94
CA TYR A 89 -6.71 5.49 -0.65
C TYR A 89 -7.30 5.70 0.74
N THR A 90 -8.28 4.87 1.09
CA THR A 90 -8.98 4.94 2.38
C THR A 90 -8.07 4.60 3.55
N ASP A 91 -7.12 3.70 3.32
CA ASP A 91 -6.14 3.29 4.35
C ASP A 91 -5.15 4.43 4.65
N VAL A 92 -4.67 5.12 3.60
CA VAL A 92 -3.86 6.34 3.79
C VAL A 92 -4.63 7.38 4.58
N MET A 93 -5.89 7.63 4.23
CA MET A 93 -6.74 8.59 4.95
C MET A 93 -6.90 8.18 6.41
N ALA A 94 -7.20 6.91 6.68
CA ALA A 94 -7.36 6.37 8.03
C ALA A 94 -6.08 6.52 8.86
N CYS A 95 -4.93 6.18 8.28
CA CYS A 95 -3.63 6.34 8.91
C CYS A 95 -3.35 7.80 9.26
N HIS A 96 -3.50 8.73 8.30
CA HIS A 96 -3.27 10.16 8.55
C HIS A 96 -4.20 10.73 9.61
N LEU A 97 -5.49 10.36 9.60
CA LEU A 97 -6.46 10.75 10.63
C LEU A 97 -6.11 10.19 12.00
N ALA A 98 -5.52 8.99 12.06
CA ALA A 98 -5.03 8.40 13.31
C ALA A 98 -3.66 8.98 13.76
N GLY A 99 -3.07 9.93 13.03
CA GLY A 99 -1.77 10.53 13.34
C GLY A 99 -0.56 9.77 12.78
N ILE A 100 -0.77 8.76 11.93
CA ILE A 100 0.30 8.04 11.22
C ILE A 100 0.55 8.77 9.89
N THR A 101 1.20 9.92 9.96
CA THR A 101 1.38 10.86 8.84
C THR A 101 2.44 10.43 7.82
N THR A 102 3.07 9.29 8.04
CA THR A 102 4.07 8.69 7.14
C THR A 102 3.47 7.64 6.20
N ALA A 103 2.13 7.47 6.19
CA ALA A 103 1.45 6.47 5.39
C ALA A 103 1.33 6.88 3.92
N VAL A 104 1.58 5.91 3.03
CA VAL A 104 1.47 6.02 1.56
C VAL A 104 0.89 4.74 0.98
N ALA A 105 0.32 4.78 -0.23
CA ALA A 105 -0.23 3.59 -0.89
C ALA A 105 0.18 3.48 -2.35
N THR A 106 0.23 2.22 -2.84
CA THR A 106 0.47 1.90 -4.26
C THR A 106 -0.78 1.96 -5.12
N CYS A 107 -1.96 1.92 -4.50
CA CYS A 107 -3.27 2.09 -5.11
C CYS A 107 -3.52 1.20 -6.35
N GLY A 108 -3.47 -0.12 -6.15
CA GLY A 108 -3.82 -1.10 -7.18
C GLY A 108 -2.69 -1.44 -8.14
N THR A 109 -1.45 -1.13 -7.78
CA THR A 109 -0.26 -1.69 -8.43
C THR A 109 0.61 -2.43 -7.41
N ALA A 110 1.40 -3.40 -7.88
CA ALA A 110 2.33 -4.08 -7.00
C ALA A 110 3.44 -3.10 -6.55
N PHE A 111 3.80 -3.20 -5.29
CA PHE A 111 4.99 -2.52 -4.79
C PHE A 111 6.23 -3.05 -5.52
N GLY A 112 7.07 -2.16 -6.08
CA GLY A 112 8.18 -2.54 -6.94
C GLY A 112 9.35 -1.57 -6.89
N ASP A 113 10.35 -1.79 -7.76
CA ASP A 113 11.66 -1.12 -7.73
C ASP A 113 11.60 0.41 -7.79
N ASP A 114 10.68 0.97 -8.55
CA ASP A 114 10.52 2.43 -8.62
C ASP A 114 10.02 3.00 -7.29
N HIS A 115 9.06 2.31 -6.63
CA HIS A 115 8.59 2.68 -5.30
C HIS A 115 9.70 2.57 -4.25
N ILE A 116 10.49 1.50 -4.29
CA ILE A 116 11.66 1.29 -3.43
C ILE A 116 12.64 2.45 -3.59
N ARG A 117 12.96 2.84 -4.83
CA ARG A 117 13.88 3.93 -5.13
C ARG A 117 13.39 5.28 -4.56
N ILE A 118 12.09 5.56 -4.66
CA ILE A 118 11.48 6.77 -4.10
C ILE A 118 11.61 6.77 -2.57
N ILE A 119 11.24 5.68 -1.91
CA ILE A 119 11.28 5.55 -0.46
C ILE A 119 12.72 5.65 0.07
N ARG A 120 13.66 4.94 -0.54
CA ARG A 120 15.09 5.01 -0.18
C ARG A 120 15.63 6.43 -0.20
N ARG A 121 15.28 7.21 -1.23
CA ARG A 121 15.70 8.61 -1.33
C ARG A 121 15.14 9.44 -0.17
N LEU A 122 13.89 9.23 0.24
CA LEU A 122 13.26 9.97 1.35
C LEU A 122 13.81 9.56 2.70
N LEU A 123 14.09 8.28 2.90
CA LEU A 123 14.68 7.75 4.13
C LEU A 123 16.18 8.08 4.23
N MET A 124 16.78 8.68 3.18
CA MET A 124 18.24 8.89 3.08
C MET A 124 19.00 7.59 3.35
N ASP A 125 18.56 6.52 2.70
CA ASP A 125 19.02 5.14 2.89
C ASP A 125 20.34 4.92 2.14
N ALA A 126 21.37 5.70 2.51
CA ALA A 126 22.67 5.62 1.82
C ALA A 126 23.73 4.84 2.63
N ASP A 127 23.81 4.98 3.95
CA ASP A 127 24.94 4.44 4.72
C ASP A 127 24.60 4.02 6.18
N THR A 128 23.36 4.12 6.64
CA THR A 128 23.03 3.80 8.03
C THR A 128 21.66 3.16 8.15
N PHE A 129 21.58 2.00 8.80
CA PHE A 129 20.36 1.25 9.15
C PHE A 129 19.41 2.03 10.09
N ARG A 130 19.04 3.26 9.74
CA ARG A 130 18.29 4.16 10.64
C ARG A 130 16.86 4.43 10.18
N GLY A 131 16.40 3.81 9.11
CA GLY A 131 15.05 3.99 8.60
C GLY A 131 14.23 2.71 8.77
N GLU A 132 12.91 2.86 8.72
CA GLU A 132 11.95 1.76 8.79
C GLU A 132 10.97 1.83 7.62
N VAL A 133 10.75 0.69 6.97
CA VAL A 133 9.65 0.48 6.03
C VAL A 133 8.69 -0.51 6.67
N ILE A 134 7.46 -0.08 6.93
CA ILE A 134 6.43 -0.91 7.56
C ILE A 134 5.35 -1.18 6.53
N PHE A 135 5.20 -2.44 6.13
CA PHE A 135 4.09 -2.87 5.28
C PHE A 135 2.90 -3.27 6.16
N THR A 136 1.72 -2.81 5.77
CA THR A 136 0.48 -3.34 6.33
C THR A 136 -0.15 -4.27 5.31
N PHE A 137 -0.54 -5.43 5.77
CA PHE A 137 -1.26 -6.40 4.94
C PHE A 137 -2.50 -6.87 5.70
N ASP A 138 -3.55 -7.14 4.96
CA ASP A 138 -4.71 -7.85 5.49
C ASP A 138 -4.26 -9.21 6.01
N GLY A 139 -4.85 -9.68 7.10
CA GLY A 139 -4.50 -10.95 7.73
C GLY A 139 -4.86 -12.21 6.89
N ASP A 140 -5.38 -12.01 5.68
CA ASP A 140 -5.81 -13.05 4.77
C ASP A 140 -4.65 -13.69 3.97
N ALA A 141 -4.97 -14.70 3.15
CA ALA A 141 -4.00 -15.40 2.32
C ALA A 141 -3.37 -14.49 1.24
N ALA A 142 -4.09 -13.47 0.76
CA ALA A 142 -3.60 -12.53 -0.24
C ALA A 142 -2.57 -11.59 0.40
N GLY A 143 -2.85 -11.06 1.60
CA GLY A 143 -1.92 -10.24 2.37
C GLY A 143 -0.66 -11.02 2.76
N GLN A 144 -0.78 -12.29 3.19
CA GLN A 144 0.38 -13.15 3.45
C GLN A 144 1.25 -13.33 2.19
N LYS A 145 0.64 -13.54 1.02
CA LYS A 145 1.36 -13.64 -0.25
C LYS A 145 2.06 -12.33 -0.63
N ALA A 146 1.40 -11.19 -0.38
CA ALA A 146 1.98 -9.88 -0.60
C ALA A 146 3.18 -9.64 0.33
N ALA A 147 3.09 -10.03 1.60
CA ALA A 147 4.19 -9.97 2.56
C ALA A 147 5.40 -10.83 2.11
N MET A 148 5.15 -12.06 1.65
CA MET A 148 6.22 -12.93 1.14
C MET A 148 6.87 -12.38 -0.12
N LYS A 149 6.11 -11.71 -0.99
CA LYS A 149 6.66 -11.01 -2.14
C LYS A 149 7.53 -9.82 -1.70
N ALA A 150 7.05 -9.02 -0.75
CA ALA A 150 7.82 -7.91 -0.19
C ALA A 150 9.13 -8.39 0.46
N PHE A 151 9.13 -9.58 1.08
CA PHE A 151 10.34 -10.22 1.61
C PHE A 151 11.38 -10.51 0.51
N GLY A 152 10.97 -10.93 -0.68
CA GLY A 152 11.88 -11.09 -1.84
C GLY A 152 12.55 -9.78 -2.26
N ASP A 153 11.91 -8.65 -2.02
CA ASP A 153 12.41 -7.30 -2.31
C ASP A 153 13.14 -6.64 -1.11
N ASP A 154 13.12 -7.26 0.06
CA ASP A 154 13.71 -6.74 1.32
C ASP A 154 15.20 -6.40 1.18
N GLN A 155 15.95 -7.23 0.47
CA GLN A 155 17.39 -7.01 0.24
C GLN A 155 17.69 -5.74 -0.56
N LYS A 156 16.70 -5.12 -1.19
CA LYS A 156 16.84 -3.85 -1.91
C LYS A 156 16.83 -2.64 -0.98
N PHE A 157 16.42 -2.82 0.29
CA PHE A 157 16.50 -1.81 1.32
C PHE A 157 17.75 -2.00 2.17
N VAL A 158 18.42 -0.92 2.52
CA VAL A 158 19.45 -0.89 3.58
C VAL A 158 18.78 -0.69 4.94
N THR A 159 17.61 -0.06 4.96
CA THR A 159 16.78 0.14 6.15
C THR A 159 16.07 -1.14 6.58
N GLN A 160 15.64 -1.18 7.84
CA GLN A 160 14.88 -2.32 8.36
C GLN A 160 13.46 -2.35 7.81
N THR A 161 13.02 -3.53 7.42
CA THR A 161 11.65 -3.77 6.95
C THR A 161 10.84 -4.54 7.98
N PHE A 162 9.60 -4.10 8.13
CA PHE A 162 8.64 -4.65 9.09
C PHE A 162 7.31 -4.94 8.41
N VAL A 163 6.51 -5.77 9.06
CA VAL A 163 5.12 -6.00 8.69
C VAL A 163 4.22 -5.81 9.92
N ALA A 164 3.10 -5.16 9.69
CA ALA A 164 2.00 -5.04 10.65
C ALA A 164 0.79 -5.77 10.07
N VAL A 165 0.40 -6.88 10.68
CA VAL A 165 -0.72 -7.72 10.24
C VAL A 165 -1.84 -7.62 11.26
N GLU A 166 -3.02 -7.24 10.81
CA GLU A 166 -4.22 -7.22 11.63
C GLU A 166 -4.78 -8.65 11.73
N PRO A 167 -4.95 -9.20 12.95
CA PRO A 167 -5.26 -10.63 13.13
C PRO A 167 -6.67 -11.02 12.67
N ASP A 168 -7.62 -10.09 12.66
CA ASP A 168 -9.01 -10.32 12.25
C ASP A 168 -9.24 -10.05 10.75
N GLY A 169 -8.19 -9.69 9.99
CA GLY A 169 -8.25 -9.44 8.56
C GLY A 169 -8.86 -8.08 8.18
N LEU A 170 -8.90 -7.13 9.11
CA LEU A 170 -9.38 -5.77 8.83
C LEU A 170 -8.28 -4.96 8.15
N ASP A 171 -8.66 -4.23 7.09
CA ASP A 171 -7.78 -3.21 6.54
C ASP A 171 -7.63 -2.01 7.52
N PRO A 172 -6.64 -1.12 7.34
CA PRO A 172 -6.44 0.04 8.22
C PRO A 172 -7.66 0.95 8.34
N CYS A 173 -8.45 1.09 7.29
CA CYS A 173 -9.67 1.90 7.29
C CYS A 173 -10.75 1.26 8.17
N ASP A 174 -11.02 -0.02 7.97
CA ASP A 174 -12.02 -0.77 8.74
C ASP A 174 -11.58 -0.92 10.20
N LEU A 175 -10.31 -1.18 10.46
CA LEU A 175 -9.77 -1.23 11.82
C LEU A 175 -10.02 0.09 12.57
N ARG A 176 -9.71 1.22 11.93
CA ARG A 176 -9.96 2.53 12.52
C ARG A 176 -11.44 2.79 12.78
N GLN A 177 -12.31 2.44 11.82
CA GLN A 177 -13.75 2.65 11.95
C GLN A 177 -14.36 1.81 13.08
N HIS A 178 -13.93 0.57 13.24
CA HIS A 178 -14.50 -0.35 14.22
C HIS A 178 -13.85 -0.22 15.61
N LYS A 179 -12.54 0.02 15.69
CA LYS A 179 -11.76 -0.03 16.93
C LYS A 179 -11.07 1.30 17.28
N GLY A 180 -11.18 2.32 16.43
CA GLY A 180 -10.69 3.68 16.68
C GLY A 180 -9.21 3.89 16.36
N ASP A 181 -8.76 5.15 16.48
CA ASP A 181 -7.41 5.59 16.12
C ASP A 181 -6.31 4.88 16.93
N LEU A 182 -6.59 4.56 18.19
CA LEU A 182 -5.61 3.90 19.06
C LEU A 182 -5.29 2.50 18.56
N ALA A 183 -6.30 1.73 18.14
CA ALA A 183 -6.10 0.38 17.62
C ALA A 183 -5.21 0.37 16.36
N LEU A 184 -5.39 1.36 15.48
CA LEU A 184 -4.55 1.48 14.29
C LEU A 184 -3.10 1.88 14.64
N ARG A 185 -2.91 2.78 15.59
CA ARG A 185 -1.57 3.11 16.09
C ARG A 185 -0.88 1.91 16.76
N ASP A 186 -1.63 1.16 17.55
CA ASP A 186 -1.14 -0.06 18.21
C ASP A 186 -0.73 -1.14 17.20
N LEU A 187 -1.49 -1.29 16.10
CA LEU A 187 -1.13 -2.19 15.01
C LEU A 187 0.26 -1.86 14.46
N ILE A 188 0.50 -0.60 14.12
CA ILE A 188 1.81 -0.15 13.60
C ILE A 188 2.91 -0.27 14.65
N ALA A 189 2.61 0.01 15.91
CA ALA A 189 3.58 -0.13 17.01
C ALA A 189 4.00 -1.58 17.26
N LYS A 190 3.09 -2.55 17.07
CA LYS A 190 3.31 -3.99 17.24
C LYS A 190 3.89 -4.68 16.00
N ARG A 191 4.33 -3.92 15.00
CA ARG A 191 4.99 -4.46 13.81
C ARG A 191 6.10 -5.45 14.16
N VAL A 192 6.28 -6.45 13.34
CA VAL A 192 7.34 -7.45 13.49
C VAL A 192 8.32 -7.38 12.32
N PRO A 193 9.59 -7.74 12.49
CA PRO A 193 10.52 -7.81 11.37
C PRO A 193 9.97 -8.71 10.25
N LEU A 194 10.04 -8.23 9.02
CA LEU A 194 9.49 -8.96 7.87
C LEU A 194 10.14 -10.35 7.72
N PHE A 195 11.43 -10.45 8.01
CA PHE A 195 12.16 -11.72 8.03
C PHE A 195 11.57 -12.72 9.05
N GLU A 196 11.29 -12.25 10.27
CA GLU A 196 10.68 -13.10 11.31
C GLU A 196 9.27 -13.57 10.88
N PHE A 197 8.49 -12.66 10.32
CA PHE A 197 7.15 -12.99 9.79
C PHE A 197 7.24 -14.04 8.68
N ALA A 198 8.18 -13.90 7.74
CA ALA A 198 8.38 -14.83 6.64
C ALA A 198 8.74 -16.24 7.15
N ILE A 199 9.68 -16.35 8.07
CA ILE A 199 10.05 -17.65 8.68
C ILE A 199 8.86 -18.26 9.41
N ARG A 200 8.15 -17.50 10.24
CA ARG A 200 6.99 -18.00 10.98
C ARG A 200 5.89 -18.49 10.04
N THR A 201 5.69 -17.79 8.92
CA THR A 201 4.68 -18.16 7.91
C THR A 201 5.07 -19.45 7.20
N GLU A 202 6.34 -19.61 6.85
CA GLU A 202 6.83 -20.84 6.22
C GLU A 202 6.74 -22.03 7.16
N LEU A 203 7.20 -21.89 8.39
CA LEU A 203 7.16 -22.95 9.40
C LEU A 203 5.73 -23.46 9.68
N LYS A 204 4.71 -22.60 9.61
CA LYS A 204 3.29 -23.01 9.78
C LYS A 204 2.79 -24.00 8.70
N LYS A 205 3.47 -24.09 7.56
CA LYS A 205 3.09 -25.04 6.49
C LYS A 205 3.56 -26.46 6.79
N HIS A 206 4.45 -26.65 7.75
CA HIS A 206 5.06 -27.92 8.09
C HIS A 206 4.60 -28.41 9.46
N ASN A 207 4.36 -29.70 9.58
CA ASN A 207 4.07 -30.33 10.87
C ASN A 207 5.37 -30.57 11.63
N LEU A 208 5.76 -29.62 12.48
CA LEU A 208 7.02 -29.68 13.23
C LEU A 208 7.04 -30.77 14.33
N ASP A 209 5.92 -31.40 14.65
CA ASP A 209 5.86 -32.50 15.61
C ASP A 209 6.41 -33.81 15.00
N THR A 210 6.49 -33.90 13.68
CA THR A 210 7.03 -35.06 12.96
C THR A 210 8.49 -34.83 12.54
N ALA A 211 9.28 -35.90 12.45
CA ALA A 211 10.65 -35.84 11.95
C ALA A 211 10.70 -35.36 10.49
N GLU A 212 9.80 -35.88 9.65
CA GLU A 212 9.65 -35.50 8.24
C GLU A 212 9.28 -34.01 8.09
N GLY A 213 8.30 -33.52 8.87
CA GLY A 213 7.92 -32.11 8.84
C GLY A 213 9.05 -31.16 9.28
N ARG A 214 9.88 -31.55 10.23
CA ARG A 214 11.07 -30.77 10.62
C ARG A 214 12.14 -30.74 9.52
N VAL A 215 12.35 -31.86 8.81
CA VAL A 215 13.30 -31.92 7.67
C VAL A 215 12.81 -31.06 6.51
N ASN A 216 11.49 -31.09 6.22
CA ASN A 216 10.92 -30.33 5.12
C ASN A 216 10.82 -28.80 5.42
N ALA A 217 11.03 -28.39 6.66
CA ALA A 217 11.02 -27.00 7.09
C ALA A 217 12.42 -26.34 7.05
N LEU A 218 13.47 -27.12 6.78
CA LEU A 218 14.85 -26.65 6.60
C LEU A 218 15.15 -26.35 5.14
#